data_b4bc2768bdcf367bba3753a7dc075de5
#
_entry.id   b4bc2768bdcf367bba3753a7dc075de5
#
_cell.length_a   1.000
_cell.length_b   1.000
_cell.length_c   1.000
_cell.angle_alpha   90.00
_cell.angle_beta   90.00
_cell.angle_gamma   90.00
#
_symmetry.space_group_name_H-M   'P 1'
#
loop_
_entity.id
_entity.type
_entity.pdbx_description
1 polymer ?
#
loop_
_entity_poly.entity_id
_entity_poly.type
_entity_poly.pdbx_seq_one_letter_code
_entity_poly.pdbx_strand_id
1 'polypeptide(L)'
;ASVVAGIRDRAPDARILVVGYPQIVPQGKESCDALPLAAGDLPFARTVNEGLADALAEGARRAKAEHVDVYALTEGHDICSDDPWIAGRDTVPGQALAFHPFAAEQQAVAEEILRILRD
;
A
#
# COMPACT_ATOMS: atom_id res chain seq x y z
N ALA A 1 16.01 -3.15 -5.82
CA ALA A 1 17.34 -2.57 -6.03
C ALA A 1 17.70 -2.46 -7.51
N SER A 2 17.58 -3.52 -8.31
CA SER A 2 17.93 -3.51 -9.74
C SER A 2 17.11 -2.54 -10.59
N VAL A 3 15.81 -2.43 -10.34
CA VAL A 3 14.91 -1.49 -11.05
C VAL A 3 15.36 -0.04 -10.81
N VAL A 4 15.60 0.35 -9.57
CA VAL A 4 16.04 1.71 -9.22
C VAL A 4 17.41 2.01 -9.85
N ALA A 5 18.34 1.04 -9.86
CA ALA A 5 19.62 1.21 -10.54
C ALA A 5 19.42 1.45 -12.04
N GLY A 6 18.58 0.64 -12.70
CA GLY A 6 18.30 0.82 -14.12
C GLY A 6 17.61 2.15 -14.48
N ILE A 7 16.82 2.72 -13.55
CA ILE A 7 16.25 4.07 -13.72
C ILE A 7 17.37 5.11 -13.61
N ARG A 8 18.23 5.03 -12.61
CA ARG A 8 19.34 5.97 -12.42
C ARG A 8 20.34 5.99 -13.55
N ASP A 9 20.60 4.83 -14.16
CA ASP A 9 21.49 4.75 -15.33
C ASP A 9 20.97 5.54 -16.53
N ARG A 10 19.64 5.71 -16.61
CA ARG A 10 18.97 6.43 -17.72
C ARG A 10 18.58 7.86 -17.37
N ALA A 11 18.34 8.12 -16.09
CA ALA A 11 17.90 9.40 -15.56
C ALA A 11 18.62 9.68 -14.24
N PRO A 12 19.92 10.05 -14.27
CA PRO A 12 20.76 10.17 -13.08
C PRO A 12 20.29 11.24 -12.10
N ASP A 13 19.63 12.28 -12.58
CA ASP A 13 19.14 13.40 -11.77
C ASP A 13 17.68 13.22 -11.32
N ALA A 14 17.02 12.10 -11.65
CA ALA A 14 15.64 11.88 -11.27
C ALA A 14 15.49 11.58 -9.78
N ARG A 15 14.53 12.22 -9.12
CA ARG A 15 14.03 11.75 -7.83
C ARG A 15 13.24 10.46 -8.05
N ILE A 16 13.51 9.45 -7.26
CA ILE A 16 12.86 8.14 -7.38
C ILE A 16 12.11 7.85 -6.09
N LEU A 17 10.81 7.71 -6.19
CA LEU A 17 9.92 7.35 -5.09
C LEU A 17 9.46 5.90 -5.26
N VAL A 18 9.63 5.10 -4.22
CA VAL A 18 9.05 3.76 -4.12
C VAL A 18 7.75 3.89 -3.33
N VAL A 19 6.64 3.72 -4.02
CA VAL A 19 5.32 3.76 -3.40
C VAL A 19 5.02 2.40 -2.80
N GLY A 20 4.67 2.38 -1.51
CA GLY A 20 4.35 1.18 -0.75
C GLY A 20 2.98 0.59 -1.10
N TYR A 21 2.58 -0.41 -0.31
CA TYR A 21 1.27 -1.05 -0.40
C TYR A 21 0.43 -0.69 0.82
N PRO A 22 -0.90 -0.60 0.66
CA PRO A 22 -1.80 -0.23 1.76
C PRO A 22 -1.97 -1.34 2.79
N GLN A 23 -2.55 -0.95 3.92
CA GLN A 23 -3.07 -1.88 4.89
C GLN A 23 -4.36 -2.51 4.34
N ILE A 24 -4.27 -3.78 3.92
CA ILE A 24 -5.39 -4.54 3.35
C ILE A 24 -6.12 -5.34 4.43
N VAL A 25 -5.34 -5.93 5.34
CA VAL A 25 -5.80 -6.89 6.34
C VAL A 25 -6.08 -6.17 7.66
N PRO A 26 -7.26 -6.37 8.28
CA PRO A 26 -7.60 -5.72 9.54
C PRO A 26 -6.65 -6.11 10.67
N GLN A 27 -6.35 -5.17 11.56
CA GLN A 27 -5.54 -5.43 12.76
C GLN A 27 -6.33 -6.18 13.84
N GLY A 28 -7.66 -6.20 13.75
CA GLY A 28 -8.56 -6.92 14.63
C GLY A 28 -8.47 -8.45 14.51
N LYS A 29 -9.26 -9.15 15.30
CA LYS A 29 -9.31 -10.63 15.32
C LYS A 29 -10.34 -11.21 14.36
N GLU A 30 -11.19 -10.38 13.78
CA GLU A 30 -12.31 -10.79 12.95
C GLU A 30 -12.05 -10.43 11.48
N SER A 31 -12.46 -11.32 10.62
CA SER A 31 -12.56 -11.09 9.18
C SER A 31 -13.95 -10.56 8.85
N CYS A 32 -14.14 -10.12 7.62
CA CYS A 32 -15.44 -9.69 7.11
C CYS A 32 -15.73 -10.37 5.76
N ASP A 33 -16.99 -10.30 5.33
CA ASP A 33 -17.40 -10.92 4.06
C ASP A 33 -16.66 -10.38 2.84
N ALA A 34 -16.18 -9.13 2.91
CA ALA A 34 -15.41 -8.49 1.86
C ALA A 34 -13.97 -9.02 1.76
N LEU A 35 -13.45 -9.62 2.84
CA LEU A 35 -12.14 -10.26 2.88
C LEU A 35 -12.30 -11.73 3.29
N PRO A 36 -12.47 -12.67 2.34
CA PRO A 36 -12.85 -14.05 2.60
C PRO A 36 -11.68 -14.89 3.12
N LEU A 37 -11.16 -14.53 4.29
CA LEU A 37 -10.13 -15.27 5.02
C LEU A 37 -10.75 -15.97 6.23
N ALA A 38 -10.34 -17.18 6.50
CA ALA A 38 -10.67 -17.83 7.76
C ALA A 38 -10.01 -17.08 8.93
N ALA A 39 -10.66 -17.03 10.08
CA ALA A 39 -10.14 -16.33 11.25
C ALA A 39 -8.72 -16.80 11.65
N GLY A 40 -8.44 -18.10 11.46
CA GLY A 40 -7.11 -18.68 11.72
C GLY A 40 -6.01 -18.19 10.77
N ASP A 41 -6.37 -17.70 9.58
CA ASP A 41 -5.41 -17.25 8.57
C ASP A 41 -5.06 -15.76 8.69
N LEU A 42 -5.86 -15.00 9.44
CA LEU A 42 -5.65 -13.55 9.61
C LEU A 42 -4.25 -13.19 10.15
N PRO A 43 -3.70 -13.87 11.17
CA PRO A 43 -2.35 -13.56 11.65
C PRO A 43 -1.28 -13.73 10.56
N PHE A 44 -1.40 -14.77 9.75
CA PHE A 44 -0.49 -15.00 8.63
C PHE A 44 -0.65 -13.93 7.55
N ALA A 45 -1.89 -13.63 7.16
CA ALA A 45 -2.18 -12.59 6.17
C ALA A 45 -1.64 -11.21 6.59
N ARG A 46 -1.76 -10.85 7.87
CA ARG A 46 -1.13 -9.65 8.43
C ARG A 46 0.38 -9.65 8.27
N THR A 47 1.01 -10.74 8.70
CA THR A 47 2.47 -10.88 8.56
C THR A 47 2.93 -10.70 7.13
N VAL A 48 2.16 -11.20 6.15
CA VAL A 48 2.46 -11.00 4.72
C VAL A 48 2.28 -9.54 4.32
N ASN A 49 1.19 -8.89 4.73
CA ASN A 49 0.92 -7.49 4.39
C ASN A 49 1.97 -6.54 5.00
N GLU A 50 2.28 -6.71 6.28
CA GLU A 50 3.34 -5.96 6.98
C GLU A 50 4.72 -6.23 6.36
N GLY A 51 5.05 -7.52 6.15
CA GLY A 51 6.32 -7.91 5.55
C GLY A 51 6.54 -7.36 4.14
N LEU A 52 5.47 -7.18 3.36
CA LEU A 52 5.56 -6.51 2.05
C LEU A 52 5.88 -5.01 2.21
N ALA A 53 5.21 -4.32 3.15
CA ALA A 53 5.49 -2.92 3.44
C ALA A 53 6.94 -2.71 3.89
N ASP A 54 7.41 -3.52 4.83
CA ASP A 54 8.78 -3.52 5.32
C ASP A 54 9.81 -3.79 4.21
N ALA A 55 9.53 -4.77 3.34
CA ALA A 55 10.41 -5.11 2.24
C ALA A 55 10.55 -3.98 1.22
N LEU A 56 9.46 -3.24 0.95
CA LEU A 56 9.48 -2.08 0.05
C LEU A 56 10.24 -0.90 0.67
N ALA A 57 10.01 -0.61 1.96
CA ALA A 57 10.74 0.41 2.69
C ALA A 57 12.25 0.12 2.72
N GLU A 58 12.62 -1.11 3.07
CA GLU A 58 14.02 -1.54 3.08
C GLU A 58 14.63 -1.54 1.67
N GLY A 59 13.88 -1.96 0.66
CA GLY A 59 14.30 -1.89 -0.74
C GLY A 59 14.58 -0.47 -1.20
N ALA A 60 13.72 0.48 -0.86
CA ALA A 60 13.90 1.90 -1.13
C ALA A 60 15.17 2.44 -0.44
N ARG A 61 15.30 2.16 0.87
CA ARG A 61 16.47 2.57 1.67
C ARG A 61 17.78 2.06 1.07
N ARG A 62 17.88 0.77 0.75
CA ARG A 62 19.09 0.16 0.13
C ARG A 62 19.39 0.74 -1.23
N ALA A 63 18.38 1.08 -1.99
CA ALA A 63 18.52 1.70 -3.30
C ALA A 63 18.72 3.22 -3.23
N LYS A 64 18.74 3.83 -2.03
CA LYS A 64 18.78 5.28 -1.81
C LYS A 64 17.67 6.01 -2.57
N ALA A 65 16.48 5.41 -2.66
CA ALA A 65 15.26 6.01 -3.15
C ALA A 65 14.41 6.47 -1.97
N GLU A 66 13.51 7.41 -2.23
CA GLU A 66 12.53 7.86 -1.24
C GLU A 66 11.42 6.81 -1.12
N HIS A 67 10.81 6.68 0.05
CA HIS A 67 9.71 5.75 0.29
C HIS A 67 8.42 6.51 0.62
N VAL A 68 7.34 6.14 -0.05
CA VAL A 68 5.99 6.60 0.30
C VAL A 68 5.35 5.49 1.11
N ASP A 69 5.19 5.70 2.41
CA ASP A 69 4.65 4.71 3.35
C ASP A 69 3.13 4.65 3.27
N VAL A 70 2.63 3.96 2.25
CA VAL A 70 1.20 3.80 2.05
C VAL A 70 0.57 2.93 3.13
N TYR A 71 1.31 2.01 3.74
CA TYR A 71 0.81 1.18 4.82
C TYR A 71 0.41 2.03 6.03
N ALA A 72 1.31 2.90 6.48
CA ALA A 72 1.01 3.84 7.57
C ALA A 72 -0.07 4.86 7.18
N LEU A 73 -0.05 5.33 5.94
CA LEU A 73 -1.04 6.31 5.43
C LEU A 73 -2.47 5.77 5.45
N THR A 74 -2.64 4.46 5.26
CA THR A 74 -3.95 3.79 5.17
C THR A 74 -4.36 3.05 6.43
N GLU A 75 -3.67 3.32 7.56
CA GLU A 75 -4.01 2.70 8.83
C GLU A 75 -5.46 3.00 9.23
N GLY A 76 -6.22 1.95 9.53
CA GLY A 76 -7.64 2.05 9.88
C GLY A 76 -8.61 2.10 8.68
N HIS A 77 -8.10 2.04 7.45
CA HIS A 77 -8.88 2.02 6.21
C HIS A 77 -8.78 0.70 5.44
N ASP A 78 -8.50 -0.40 6.16
CA ASP A 78 -8.47 -1.75 5.60
C ASP A 78 -9.83 -2.19 5.04
N ILE A 79 -9.84 -3.34 4.34
CA ILE A 79 -11.04 -3.87 3.67
C ILE A 79 -12.22 -4.05 4.61
N CYS A 80 -11.99 -4.33 5.90
CA CYS A 80 -13.03 -4.60 6.89
C CYS A 80 -13.37 -3.40 7.79
N SER A 81 -12.76 -2.25 7.56
CA SER A 81 -13.04 -1.03 8.33
C SER A 81 -14.40 -0.42 7.98
N ASP A 82 -14.89 0.47 8.82
CA ASP A 82 -16.13 1.22 8.57
C ASP A 82 -15.99 2.22 7.40
N ASP A 83 -14.76 2.64 7.09
CA ASP A 83 -14.43 3.54 5.98
C ASP A 83 -13.27 2.93 5.17
N PRO A 84 -13.54 1.89 4.36
CA PRO A 84 -12.50 1.20 3.61
C PRO A 84 -12.02 2.04 2.42
N TRP A 85 -10.72 2.13 2.26
CA TRP A 85 -10.11 2.79 1.09
C TRP A 85 -9.71 1.80 -0.01
N ILE A 86 -9.94 0.52 0.24
CA ILE A 86 -9.68 -0.59 -0.68
C ILE A 86 -10.95 -1.41 -0.87
N ALA A 87 -11.25 -1.78 -2.10
CA ALA A 87 -12.34 -2.70 -2.40
C ALA A 87 -11.99 -4.10 -1.90
N GLY A 88 -13.00 -4.82 -1.41
CA GLY A 88 -12.86 -6.22 -1.04
C GLY A 88 -12.88 -7.16 -2.27
N ARG A 89 -13.33 -8.39 -2.05
CA ARG A 89 -13.37 -9.44 -3.08
C ARG A 89 -14.24 -9.11 -4.31
N ASP A 90 -15.17 -8.17 -4.17
CA ASP A 90 -16.10 -7.81 -5.23
C ASP A 90 -15.67 -6.48 -5.88
N THR A 91 -15.75 -6.45 -7.21
CA THR A 91 -15.60 -5.21 -7.97
C THR A 91 -16.76 -4.26 -7.68
N VAL A 92 -16.47 -3.01 -7.39
CA VAL A 92 -17.46 -1.94 -7.23
C VAL A 92 -17.51 -1.15 -8.54
N PRO A 93 -18.54 -1.35 -9.38
CA PRO A 93 -18.61 -0.73 -10.70
C PRO A 93 -18.48 0.80 -10.66
N GLY A 94 -17.60 1.33 -11.50
CA GLY A 94 -17.32 2.77 -11.57
C GLY A 94 -16.44 3.33 -10.45
N GLN A 95 -16.00 2.51 -9.50
CA GLN A 95 -15.17 2.94 -8.37
C GLN A 95 -13.84 2.19 -8.29
N ALA A 96 -13.85 0.87 -8.09
CA ALA A 96 -12.65 0.07 -7.98
C ALA A 96 -12.88 -1.38 -8.39
N LEU A 97 -11.85 -2.01 -8.95
CA LEU A 97 -11.80 -3.46 -9.13
C LEU A 97 -11.62 -4.16 -7.77
N ALA A 98 -11.93 -5.46 -7.72
CA ALA A 98 -11.67 -6.28 -6.55
C ALA A 98 -10.22 -6.13 -6.07
N PHE A 99 -10.04 -5.90 -4.78
CA PHE A 99 -8.75 -5.68 -4.12
C PHE A 99 -7.92 -4.50 -4.67
N HIS A 100 -8.58 -3.50 -5.25
CA HIS A 100 -7.95 -2.27 -5.73
C HIS A 100 -8.41 -1.05 -4.95
N PRO A 101 -7.57 0.02 -4.92
CA PRO A 101 -7.86 1.21 -4.14
C PRO A 101 -9.04 2.00 -4.68
N PHE A 102 -9.84 2.56 -3.78
CA PHE A 102 -10.82 3.61 -4.08
C PHE A 102 -10.13 4.97 -4.32
N ALA A 103 -10.90 5.93 -4.81
CA ALA A 103 -10.41 7.28 -5.07
C ALA A 103 -9.81 7.95 -3.82
N ALA A 104 -10.34 7.67 -2.63
CA ALA A 104 -9.83 8.21 -1.37
C ALA A 104 -8.36 7.83 -1.12
N GLU A 105 -8.01 6.55 -1.29
CA GLU A 105 -6.62 6.11 -1.16
C GLU A 105 -5.72 6.75 -2.22
N GLN A 106 -6.16 6.74 -3.48
CA GLN A 106 -5.39 7.32 -4.58
C GLN A 106 -5.10 8.81 -4.34
N GLN A 107 -6.08 9.54 -3.82
CA GLN A 107 -5.92 10.96 -3.47
C GLN A 107 -4.93 11.14 -2.31
N ALA A 108 -5.07 10.36 -1.23
CA ALA A 108 -4.16 10.43 -0.09
C ALA A 108 -2.71 10.14 -0.49
N VAL A 109 -2.49 9.12 -1.33
CA VAL A 109 -1.16 8.80 -1.88
C VAL A 109 -0.62 9.94 -2.74
N ALA A 110 -1.45 10.55 -3.60
CA ALA A 110 -1.03 11.67 -4.42
C ALA A 110 -0.64 12.90 -3.58
N GLU A 111 -1.39 13.20 -2.53
CA GLU A 111 -1.09 14.29 -1.59
C GLU A 111 0.22 14.04 -0.84
N GLU A 112 0.47 12.81 -0.39
CA GLU A 112 1.73 12.44 0.26
C GLU A 112 2.93 12.54 -0.70
N ILE A 113 2.79 12.07 -1.94
CA ILE A 113 3.81 12.26 -2.97
C ILE A 113 4.11 13.74 -3.18
N LEU A 114 3.08 14.57 -3.30
CA LEU A 114 3.25 16.02 -3.47
C LEU A 114 3.93 16.66 -2.25
N ARG A 115 3.62 16.19 -1.03
CA ARG A 115 4.30 16.66 0.19
C ARG A 115 5.80 16.34 0.13
N ILE A 116 6.16 15.10 -0.19
CA ILE A 116 7.56 14.65 -0.31
C ILE A 116 8.31 15.45 -1.38
N LEU A 117 7.66 15.75 -2.50
CA LEU A 117 8.30 16.47 -3.61
C LEU A 117 8.54 17.96 -3.32
N ARG A 118 7.87 18.55 -2.31
CA ARG A 118 8.06 19.94 -1.91
C ARG A 118 9.18 20.15 -0.88
N ASP A 119 9.56 19.06 -0.19
CA ASP A 119 10.67 19.04 0.77
C ASP A 119 12.01 18.83 0.03
#